data_72bb49a1a1da8a403e6dcec0b9712360
#
_entry.id   72bb49a1a1da8a403e6dcec0b9712360
#
_cell.length_a   1.000
_cell.length_b   1.000
_cell.length_c   1.000
_cell.angle_alpha   90.00
_cell.angle_beta   90.00
_cell.angle_gamma   90.00
#
_symmetry.space_group_name_H-M   'P 1'
#
loop_
_entity.id
_entity.type
_entity.pdbx_description
1 polymer ?
#
loop_
_entity_poly.entity_id
_entity_poly.type
_entity_poly.pdbx_seq_one_letter_code
_entity_poly.pdbx_strand_id
1 'polypeptide(L)'
;MKNKFNLTREQNVFVAKRNIVDYIWKSANLEGIGVTYPETQVIYDGGIVNGLTVDKIIAINNLKYAWQFILENEDIEYDYKTLCQIHKLTCDKLVLDQNLGRIRSTPVNIGGTKWKPEFPIESQIKEELEGLLNQSEKTKTEIAIEIMLWIMRRQMFIDGNKRVAMLFANKIMIDNGCGIITISQENQPIFFEKLIKFYETGDNADLKQWIYDTSIDGIELSNN
;
A
#
# COMPACT_ATOMS: atom_id res chain seq x y z
N MET A 1 -0.85 -3.66 19.65
CA MET A 1 -0.98 -2.19 19.40
C MET A 1 -2.42 -1.75 19.64
N LYS A 2 -2.68 -0.45 19.88
CA LYS A 2 -4.06 0.09 19.93
C LYS A 2 -4.40 0.69 18.56
N ASN A 3 -5.69 0.83 18.22
CA ASN A 3 -6.05 1.69 17.10
C ASN A 3 -5.66 3.14 17.45
N LYS A 4 -4.99 3.83 16.51
CA LYS A 4 -4.53 5.21 16.73
C LYS A 4 -5.70 6.20 16.60
N PHE A 5 -6.67 5.86 15.76
CA PHE A 5 -7.92 6.60 15.54
C PHE A 5 -9.13 5.67 15.67
N ASN A 6 -10.28 6.22 15.99
CA ASN A 6 -11.57 5.54 16.07
C ASN A 6 -12.62 6.40 15.34
N LEU A 7 -12.48 6.47 14.03
CA LEU A 7 -13.39 7.20 13.15
C LEU A 7 -14.52 6.27 12.67
N THR A 8 -15.62 6.85 12.19
CA THR A 8 -16.49 6.07 11.31
C THR A 8 -15.82 5.86 9.96
N ARG A 9 -16.31 4.89 9.17
CA ARG A 9 -15.80 4.69 7.81
C ARG A 9 -15.94 5.97 6.96
N GLU A 10 -17.09 6.64 7.04
CA GLU A 10 -17.36 7.88 6.30
C GLU A 10 -16.38 8.99 6.66
N GLN A 11 -16.08 9.14 7.96
CA GLN A 11 -15.09 10.11 8.44
C GLN A 11 -13.70 9.77 7.91
N ASN A 12 -13.32 8.50 7.92
CA ASN A 12 -12.03 8.06 7.41
C ASN A 12 -11.93 8.24 5.88
N VAL A 13 -13.00 7.93 5.13
CA VAL A 13 -13.11 8.21 3.68
C VAL A 13 -13.00 9.71 3.40
N PHE A 14 -13.62 10.55 4.23
CA PHE A 14 -13.51 12.01 4.11
C PHE A 14 -12.05 12.47 4.28
N VAL A 15 -11.35 11.98 5.31
CA VAL A 15 -9.92 12.26 5.51
C VAL A 15 -9.09 11.82 4.30
N ALA A 16 -9.34 10.61 3.81
CA ALA A 16 -8.64 10.09 2.65
C ALA A 16 -8.87 10.95 1.40
N LYS A 17 -10.12 11.30 1.09
CA LYS A 17 -10.46 12.13 -0.09
C LYS A 17 -9.87 13.53 0.01
N ARG A 18 -9.87 14.13 1.18
CA ARG A 18 -9.29 15.47 1.43
C ARG A 18 -7.80 15.52 1.12
N ASN A 19 -7.05 14.45 1.43
CA ASN A 19 -5.60 14.40 1.32
C ASN A 19 -5.13 13.47 0.17
N ILE A 20 -6.02 13.08 -0.75
CA ILE A 20 -5.78 12.02 -1.72
C ILE A 20 -4.55 12.26 -2.61
N VAL A 21 -4.35 13.49 -3.04
CA VAL A 21 -3.20 13.83 -3.90
C VAL A 21 -1.87 13.67 -3.15
N ASP A 22 -1.85 14.05 -1.86
CA ASP A 22 -0.69 13.86 -0.99
C ASP A 22 -0.35 12.38 -0.82
N TYR A 23 -1.36 11.54 -0.59
CA TYR A 23 -1.15 10.09 -0.45
C TYR A 23 -0.67 9.44 -1.75
N ILE A 24 -1.21 9.86 -2.90
CA ILE A 24 -0.75 9.40 -4.21
C ILE A 24 0.70 9.85 -4.44
N TRP A 25 1.03 11.10 -4.17
CA TRP A 25 2.37 11.66 -4.32
C TRP A 25 3.40 10.93 -3.46
N LYS A 26 3.10 10.69 -2.18
CA LYS A 26 3.97 9.95 -1.26
C LYS A 26 4.16 8.50 -1.73
N SER A 27 3.07 7.82 -2.15
CA SER A 27 3.13 6.46 -2.67
C SER A 27 3.94 6.36 -3.96
N ALA A 28 3.79 7.33 -4.88
CA ALA A 28 4.55 7.38 -6.12
C ALA A 28 6.05 7.52 -5.86
N ASN A 29 6.43 8.40 -4.94
CA ASN A 29 7.84 8.60 -4.60
C ASN A 29 8.42 7.42 -3.81
N LEU A 30 7.62 6.71 -3.02
CA LEU A 30 8.03 5.45 -2.38
C LEU A 30 8.38 4.35 -3.42
N GLU A 31 7.82 4.44 -4.62
CA GLU A 31 8.14 3.58 -5.77
C GLU A 31 9.26 4.14 -6.66
N GLY A 32 9.85 5.28 -6.28
CA GLY A 32 10.91 5.92 -7.05
C GLY A 32 10.44 6.59 -8.35
N ILE A 33 9.13 6.87 -8.50
CA ILE A 33 8.57 7.49 -9.71
C ILE A 33 9.14 8.90 -9.90
N GLY A 34 9.50 9.60 -8.81
CA GLY A 34 10.19 10.89 -8.86
C GLY A 34 9.32 11.97 -9.50
N VAL A 35 8.17 12.27 -8.87
CA VAL A 35 7.26 13.36 -9.21
C VAL A 35 7.15 14.33 -8.05
N THR A 36 6.86 15.59 -8.34
CA THR A 36 6.54 16.59 -7.32
C THR A 36 5.06 16.57 -6.96
N TYR A 37 4.71 17.16 -5.81
CA TYR A 37 3.30 17.30 -5.43
C TYR A 37 2.49 18.12 -6.45
N PRO A 38 2.95 19.28 -6.96
CA PRO A 38 2.22 20.03 -8.01
C PRO A 38 2.01 19.22 -9.31
N GLU A 39 3.01 18.44 -9.73
CA GLU A 39 2.87 17.57 -10.91
C GLU A 39 1.82 16.48 -10.67
N THR A 40 1.83 15.89 -9.49
CA THR A 40 0.82 14.88 -9.09
C THR A 40 -0.58 15.50 -9.09
N GLN A 41 -0.74 16.72 -8.57
CA GLN A 41 -2.02 17.43 -8.57
C GLN A 41 -2.53 17.66 -10.00
N VAL A 42 -1.66 18.17 -10.90
CA VAL A 42 -2.04 18.42 -12.31
C VAL A 42 -2.52 17.13 -12.99
N ILE A 43 -1.79 16.01 -12.81
CA ILE A 43 -2.16 14.71 -13.39
C ILE A 43 -3.48 14.21 -12.78
N TYR A 44 -3.62 14.33 -11.46
CA TYR A 44 -4.83 13.92 -10.75
C TYR A 44 -6.08 14.64 -11.28
N ASP A 45 -5.95 15.93 -11.62
CA ASP A 45 -7.01 16.77 -12.18
C ASP A 45 -7.22 16.53 -13.69
N GLY A 46 -6.47 15.60 -14.31
CA GLY A 46 -6.57 15.26 -15.73
C GLY A 46 -5.76 16.16 -16.66
N GLY A 47 -4.86 16.98 -16.11
CA GLY A 47 -3.96 17.84 -16.87
C GLY A 47 -2.72 17.10 -17.40
N ILE A 48 -1.94 17.81 -18.21
CA ILE A 48 -0.68 17.32 -18.79
C ILE A 48 0.49 18.05 -18.14
N VAL A 49 1.52 17.28 -17.78
CA VAL A 49 2.78 17.81 -17.25
C VAL A 49 3.88 17.60 -18.30
N ASN A 50 4.47 18.68 -18.77
CA ASN A 50 5.57 18.62 -19.72
C ASN A 50 6.84 18.08 -19.05
N GLY A 51 7.58 17.22 -19.75
CA GLY A 51 8.86 16.65 -19.28
C GLY A 51 8.73 15.37 -18.46
N LEU A 52 7.53 14.94 -18.09
CA LEU A 52 7.33 13.61 -17.51
C LEU A 52 7.22 12.53 -18.58
N THR A 53 7.76 11.35 -18.28
CA THR A 53 7.56 10.19 -19.15
C THR A 53 6.12 9.69 -19.06
N VAL A 54 5.65 9.02 -20.11
CA VAL A 54 4.30 8.44 -20.18
C VAL A 54 4.07 7.47 -19.00
N ASP A 55 5.06 6.65 -18.66
CA ASP A 55 4.95 5.68 -17.56
C ASP A 55 4.72 6.34 -16.20
N LYS A 56 5.32 7.51 -15.93
CA LYS A 56 5.08 8.27 -14.71
C LYS A 56 3.62 8.76 -14.63
N ILE A 57 3.11 9.28 -15.74
CA ILE A 57 1.71 9.74 -15.83
C ILE A 57 0.76 8.56 -15.64
N ILE A 58 1.02 7.43 -16.30
CA ILE A 58 0.25 6.19 -16.13
C ILE A 58 0.26 5.75 -14.67
N ALA A 59 1.43 5.73 -14.02
CA ALA A 59 1.55 5.29 -12.64
C ALA A 59 0.73 6.15 -11.66
N ILE A 60 0.71 7.49 -11.85
CA ILE A 60 -0.12 8.38 -11.03
C ILE A 60 -1.62 8.13 -11.27
N ASN A 61 -2.05 7.98 -12.53
CA ASN A 61 -3.44 7.67 -12.84
C ASN A 61 -3.85 6.29 -12.27
N ASN A 62 -2.99 5.30 -12.35
CA ASN A 62 -3.23 3.98 -11.78
C ASN A 62 -3.42 4.06 -10.26
N LEU A 63 -2.58 4.81 -9.56
CA LEU A 63 -2.76 5.06 -8.12
C LEU A 63 -4.08 5.77 -7.83
N LYS A 64 -4.47 6.77 -8.64
CA LYS A 64 -5.76 7.45 -8.51
C LYS A 64 -6.92 6.46 -8.61
N TYR A 65 -6.95 5.61 -9.64
CA TYR A 65 -8.01 4.61 -9.82
C TYR A 65 -8.01 3.54 -8.73
N ALA A 66 -6.84 3.12 -8.26
CA ALA A 66 -6.74 2.16 -7.17
C ALA A 66 -7.23 2.75 -5.83
N TRP A 67 -6.95 4.03 -5.55
CA TRP A 67 -7.52 4.73 -4.40
C TRP A 67 -9.04 4.87 -4.52
N GLN A 68 -9.57 5.27 -5.69
CA GLN A 68 -11.02 5.31 -5.92
C GLN A 68 -11.66 3.95 -5.65
N PHE A 69 -11.05 2.87 -6.16
CA PHE A 69 -11.54 1.52 -5.94
C PHE A 69 -11.68 1.17 -4.46
N ILE A 70 -10.67 1.43 -3.63
CA ILE A 70 -10.73 1.09 -2.19
C ILE A 70 -11.66 2.02 -1.39
N LEU A 71 -11.87 3.26 -1.85
CA LEU A 71 -12.74 4.23 -1.17
C LEU A 71 -14.22 4.05 -1.48
N GLU A 72 -14.56 3.66 -2.72
CA GLU A 72 -15.93 3.62 -3.22
C GLU A 72 -16.61 2.28 -3.00
N ASN A 73 -15.84 1.20 -2.82
CA ASN A 73 -16.37 -0.14 -2.67
C ASN A 73 -16.27 -0.61 -1.20
N GLU A 74 -17.37 -0.49 -0.47
CA GLU A 74 -17.45 -0.86 0.95
C GLU A 74 -17.43 -2.38 1.15
N ASP A 75 -18.20 -3.11 0.36
CA ASP A 75 -18.46 -4.54 0.53
C ASP A 75 -17.38 -5.47 -0.05
N ILE A 76 -16.20 -4.93 -0.39
CA ILE A 76 -15.12 -5.75 -0.93
C ILE A 76 -14.47 -6.57 0.19
N GLU A 77 -14.41 -7.88 -0.02
CA GLU A 77 -13.72 -8.80 0.88
C GLU A 77 -12.20 -8.57 0.90
N TYR A 78 -11.58 -8.79 2.05
CA TYR A 78 -10.12 -8.78 2.19
C TYR A 78 -9.56 -10.14 1.80
N ASP A 79 -9.50 -10.42 0.52
CA ASP A 79 -9.10 -11.72 -0.01
C ASP A 79 -8.01 -11.62 -1.08
N TYR A 80 -7.55 -12.77 -1.53
CA TYR A 80 -6.59 -12.89 -2.62
C TYR A 80 -7.09 -12.25 -3.93
N LYS A 81 -8.38 -12.33 -4.20
CA LYS A 81 -8.99 -11.75 -5.41
C LYS A 81 -8.88 -10.22 -5.39
N THR A 82 -9.11 -9.62 -4.23
CA THR A 82 -8.93 -8.17 -4.01
C THR A 82 -7.47 -7.75 -4.13
N LEU A 83 -6.51 -8.52 -3.61
CA LEU A 83 -5.08 -8.29 -3.85
C LEU A 83 -4.76 -8.25 -5.36
N CYS A 84 -5.26 -9.24 -6.11
CA CYS A 84 -5.06 -9.31 -7.56
C CYS A 84 -5.74 -8.14 -8.30
N GLN A 85 -6.91 -7.70 -7.85
CA GLN A 85 -7.61 -6.55 -8.44
C GLN A 85 -6.87 -5.23 -8.19
N ILE A 86 -6.37 -5.00 -6.98
CA ILE A 86 -5.54 -3.82 -6.66
C ILE A 86 -4.26 -3.84 -7.51
N HIS A 87 -3.63 -5.01 -7.69
CA HIS A 87 -2.46 -5.14 -8.56
C HIS A 87 -2.80 -4.77 -10.03
N LYS A 88 -3.93 -5.23 -10.56
CA LYS A 88 -4.37 -4.85 -11.91
C LYS A 88 -4.49 -3.34 -12.06
N LEU A 89 -5.13 -2.69 -11.09
CA LEU A 89 -5.32 -1.23 -11.14
C LEU A 89 -3.99 -0.47 -11.02
N THR A 90 -3.10 -0.89 -10.13
CA THR A 90 -1.83 -0.18 -9.89
C THR A 90 -0.77 -0.41 -10.94
N CYS A 91 -0.87 -1.50 -11.71
CA CYS A 91 0.15 -1.93 -12.67
C CYS A 91 -0.32 -1.93 -14.14
N ASP A 92 -1.56 -1.46 -14.43
CA ASP A 92 -2.07 -1.37 -15.79
C ASP A 92 -1.08 -0.61 -16.69
N LYS A 93 -0.77 -1.16 -17.85
CA LYS A 93 0.22 -0.64 -18.83
C LYS A 93 1.65 -0.44 -18.31
N LEU A 94 1.95 -0.84 -17.07
CA LEU A 94 3.30 -0.79 -16.49
C LEU A 94 3.96 -2.17 -16.46
N VAL A 95 3.19 -3.23 -16.54
CA VAL A 95 3.67 -4.62 -16.68
C VAL A 95 2.96 -5.28 -17.87
N LEU A 96 3.50 -6.40 -18.33
CA LEU A 96 2.87 -7.17 -19.40
C LEU A 96 1.49 -7.69 -18.97
N ASP A 97 0.51 -7.67 -19.87
CA ASP A 97 -0.88 -8.09 -19.60
C ASP A 97 -1.00 -9.49 -18.98
N GLN A 98 -0.13 -10.40 -19.38
CA GLN A 98 -0.08 -11.75 -18.80
C GLN A 98 0.28 -11.79 -17.31
N ASN A 99 0.89 -10.73 -16.77
CA ASN A 99 1.29 -10.60 -15.37
C ASN A 99 0.28 -9.78 -14.54
N LEU A 100 -0.68 -9.11 -15.18
CA LEU A 100 -1.66 -8.27 -14.48
C LEU A 100 -2.57 -9.10 -13.57
N GLY A 101 -2.53 -8.81 -12.27
CA GLY A 101 -3.33 -9.51 -11.26
C GLY A 101 -3.00 -10.99 -11.12
N ARG A 102 -1.79 -11.39 -11.47
CA ARG A 102 -1.31 -12.77 -11.36
C ARG A 102 -0.02 -12.83 -10.57
N ILE A 103 0.14 -13.87 -9.77
CA ILE A 103 1.41 -14.12 -9.09
C ILE A 103 2.50 -14.41 -10.13
N ARG A 104 3.71 -14.00 -9.81
CA ARG A 104 4.87 -14.19 -10.70
C ARG A 104 5.24 -15.66 -10.84
N SER A 105 5.70 -16.00 -12.02
CA SER A 105 6.30 -17.30 -12.36
C SER A 105 7.82 -17.21 -12.58
N THR A 106 8.41 -16.03 -12.36
CA THR A 106 9.85 -15.79 -12.54
C THR A 106 10.48 -15.24 -11.25
N PRO A 107 11.79 -15.47 -11.04
CA PRO A 107 12.49 -14.84 -9.91
C PRO A 107 12.48 -13.32 -10.02
N VAL A 108 12.53 -12.65 -8.88
CA VAL A 108 12.73 -11.20 -8.78
C VAL A 108 13.95 -10.90 -7.92
N ASN A 109 14.59 -9.76 -8.17
CA ASN A 109 15.65 -9.23 -7.33
C ASN A 109 15.15 -7.96 -6.67
N ILE A 110 15.53 -7.77 -5.41
CA ILE A 110 15.16 -6.57 -4.64
C ILE A 110 16.41 -5.70 -4.50
N GLY A 111 16.28 -4.43 -4.86
CA GLY A 111 17.38 -3.49 -4.70
C GLY A 111 17.80 -3.34 -3.23
N GLY A 112 19.11 -3.20 -2.99
CA GLY A 112 19.66 -2.96 -1.67
C GLY A 112 19.88 -4.18 -0.78
N THR A 113 19.47 -5.39 -1.21
CA THR A 113 19.67 -6.63 -0.45
C THR A 113 20.07 -7.81 -1.34
N LYS A 114 20.73 -8.81 -0.74
CA LYS A 114 20.99 -10.12 -1.38
C LYS A 114 19.88 -11.13 -1.11
N TRP A 115 18.94 -10.81 -0.23
CA TRP A 115 17.82 -11.68 0.07
C TRP A 115 16.94 -11.88 -1.18
N LYS A 116 16.45 -13.09 -1.37
CA LYS A 116 15.56 -13.44 -2.48
C LYS A 116 14.28 -14.02 -1.94
N PRO A 117 13.12 -13.50 -2.38
CA PRO A 117 11.84 -14.05 -1.98
C PRO A 117 11.60 -15.41 -2.61
N GLU A 118 10.98 -16.30 -1.86
CA GLU A 118 10.52 -17.59 -2.36
C GLU A 118 9.51 -17.43 -3.50
N PHE A 119 9.38 -18.48 -4.33
CA PHE A 119 8.32 -18.49 -5.35
C PHE A 119 6.95 -18.46 -4.68
N PRO A 120 6.03 -17.61 -5.16
CA PRO A 120 4.68 -17.55 -4.60
C PRO A 120 3.88 -18.79 -5.02
N ILE A 121 3.14 -19.36 -4.07
CA ILE A 121 2.16 -20.44 -4.31
C ILE A 121 0.79 -19.89 -3.89
N GLU A 122 -0.17 -19.92 -4.80
CA GLU A 122 -1.47 -19.28 -4.60
C GLU A 122 -2.22 -19.81 -3.37
N SER A 123 -2.22 -21.13 -3.16
CA SER A 123 -2.88 -21.73 -1.99
C SER A 123 -2.27 -21.27 -0.68
N GLN A 124 -0.92 -21.17 -0.60
CA GLN A 124 -0.23 -20.67 0.58
C GLN A 124 -0.52 -19.19 0.84
N ILE A 125 -0.55 -18.37 -0.22
CA ILE A 125 -0.87 -16.94 -0.11
C ILE A 125 -2.29 -16.77 0.46
N LYS A 126 -3.27 -17.55 -0.01
CA LYS A 126 -4.63 -17.52 0.51
C LYS A 126 -4.72 -17.91 1.97
N GLU A 127 -4.06 -19.00 2.34
CA GLU A 127 -4.01 -19.51 3.72
C GLU A 127 -3.32 -18.51 4.67
N GLU A 128 -2.17 -17.97 4.27
CA GLU A 128 -1.42 -16.98 5.05
C GLU A 128 -2.23 -15.68 5.24
N LEU A 129 -2.89 -15.19 4.17
CA LEU A 129 -3.73 -13.99 4.25
C LEU A 129 -4.91 -14.21 5.20
N GLU A 130 -5.61 -15.35 5.07
CA GLU A 130 -6.72 -15.71 5.95
C GLU A 130 -6.25 -15.80 7.40
N GLY A 131 -5.10 -16.43 7.65
CA GLY A 131 -4.50 -16.52 8.98
C GLY A 131 -4.18 -15.16 9.59
N LEU A 132 -3.68 -14.21 8.79
CA LEU A 132 -3.40 -12.84 9.24
C LEU A 132 -4.68 -12.05 9.56
N LEU A 133 -5.73 -12.22 8.76
CA LEU A 133 -7.01 -11.52 8.95
C LEU A 133 -7.80 -12.02 10.16
N ASN A 134 -7.64 -13.30 10.53
CA ASN A 134 -8.40 -13.96 11.58
C ASN A 134 -7.76 -13.84 12.99
N GLN A 135 -6.76 -12.98 13.19
CA GLN A 135 -6.11 -12.75 14.48
C GLN A 135 -6.97 -11.85 15.39
N SER A 136 -7.93 -12.45 16.08
CA SER A 136 -8.92 -11.73 16.88
C SER A 136 -8.33 -10.99 18.10
N GLU A 137 -7.15 -11.36 18.55
CA GLU A 137 -6.42 -10.70 19.65
C GLU A 137 -5.73 -9.40 19.23
N LYS A 138 -5.60 -9.14 17.93
CA LYS A 138 -4.96 -7.95 17.39
C LYS A 138 -5.96 -6.89 16.95
N THR A 139 -5.55 -5.63 17.04
CA THR A 139 -6.35 -4.52 16.51
C THR A 139 -6.30 -4.47 14.98
N LYS A 140 -7.26 -3.80 14.37
CA LYS A 140 -7.29 -3.65 12.91
C LYS A 140 -6.09 -2.87 12.37
N THR A 141 -5.58 -1.88 13.13
CA THR A 141 -4.32 -1.20 12.82
C THR A 141 -3.15 -2.17 12.77
N GLU A 142 -3.01 -3.03 13.77
CA GLU A 142 -1.91 -4.01 13.82
C GLU A 142 -2.01 -5.03 12.68
N ILE A 143 -3.20 -5.57 12.42
CA ILE A 143 -3.46 -6.48 11.30
C ILE A 143 -3.12 -5.82 9.97
N ALA A 144 -3.54 -4.57 9.75
CA ALA A 144 -3.27 -3.86 8.50
C ALA A 144 -1.77 -3.66 8.25
N ILE A 145 -1.01 -3.26 9.27
CA ILE A 145 0.45 -3.09 9.16
C ILE A 145 1.13 -4.46 8.90
N GLU A 146 0.74 -5.51 9.59
CA GLU A 146 1.31 -6.85 9.39
C GLU A 146 1.03 -7.39 7.98
N ILE A 147 -0.19 -7.23 7.48
CA ILE A 147 -0.54 -7.62 6.10
C ILE A 147 0.26 -6.80 5.09
N MET A 148 0.41 -5.49 5.29
CA MET A 148 1.23 -4.64 4.45
C MET A 148 2.68 -5.16 4.38
N LEU A 149 3.29 -5.45 5.51
CA LEU A 149 4.66 -5.94 5.59
C LEU A 149 4.78 -7.35 5.01
N TRP A 150 3.80 -8.21 5.24
CA TRP A 150 3.74 -9.54 4.65
C TRP A 150 3.69 -9.48 3.12
N ILE A 151 2.81 -8.66 2.52
CA ILE A 151 2.76 -8.49 1.05
C ILE A 151 4.10 -7.98 0.52
N MET A 152 4.70 -6.98 1.18
CA MET A 152 6.00 -6.42 0.79
C MET A 152 7.10 -7.48 0.80
N ARG A 153 7.13 -8.38 1.80
CA ARG A 153 8.14 -9.42 1.89
C ARG A 153 7.84 -10.62 0.98
N ARG A 154 6.59 -11.00 0.85
CA ARG A 154 6.17 -12.13 -0.01
C ARG A 154 6.51 -11.90 -1.49
N GLN A 155 6.55 -10.64 -1.94
CA GLN A 155 6.88 -10.29 -3.32
C GLN A 155 6.15 -11.18 -4.32
N MET A 156 4.82 -11.26 -4.16
CA MET A 156 4.02 -12.22 -4.91
C MET A 156 3.81 -11.84 -6.36
N PHE A 157 3.95 -10.56 -6.71
CA PHE A 157 3.83 -10.05 -8.07
C PHE A 157 5.19 -9.73 -8.67
N ILE A 158 5.27 -9.63 -10.01
CA ILE A 158 6.50 -9.30 -10.71
C ILE A 158 6.98 -7.86 -10.42
N ASP A 159 6.04 -6.95 -10.17
CA ASP A 159 6.24 -5.55 -9.77
C ASP A 159 5.03 -5.07 -8.95
N GLY A 160 5.09 -3.87 -8.38
CA GLY A 160 3.96 -3.21 -7.71
C GLY A 160 3.62 -3.76 -6.31
N ASN A 161 4.42 -4.65 -5.73
CA ASN A 161 4.13 -5.24 -4.42
C ASN A 161 3.97 -4.21 -3.30
N LYS A 162 4.77 -3.13 -3.27
CA LYS A 162 4.62 -2.07 -2.26
C LYS A 162 3.32 -1.27 -2.47
N ARG A 163 2.95 -0.97 -3.73
CA ARG A 163 1.68 -0.29 -4.06
C ARG A 163 0.47 -1.09 -3.60
N VAL A 164 0.46 -2.38 -3.92
CA VAL A 164 -0.60 -3.30 -3.49
C VAL A 164 -0.65 -3.38 -1.96
N ALA A 165 0.50 -3.52 -1.30
CA ALA A 165 0.59 -3.61 0.15
C ALA A 165 0.00 -2.38 0.85
N MET A 166 0.39 -1.18 0.41
CA MET A 166 -0.12 0.08 0.96
C MET A 166 -1.63 0.23 0.75
N LEU A 167 -2.14 -0.07 -0.43
CA LEU A 167 -3.56 0.09 -0.75
C LEU A 167 -4.43 -0.95 -0.06
N PHE A 168 -4.00 -2.21 0.00
CA PHE A 168 -4.74 -3.26 0.69
C PHE A 168 -4.81 -3.00 2.20
N ALA A 169 -3.70 -2.61 2.82
CA ALA A 169 -3.68 -2.20 4.22
C ALA A 169 -4.58 -0.99 4.48
N ASN A 170 -4.53 0.02 3.61
CA ASN A 170 -5.39 1.20 3.72
C ASN A 170 -6.87 0.90 3.53
N LYS A 171 -7.24 -0.10 2.72
CA LYS A 171 -8.63 -0.59 2.66
C LYS A 171 -9.08 -1.09 4.04
N ILE A 172 -8.27 -1.90 4.72
CA ILE A 172 -8.56 -2.38 6.08
C ILE A 172 -8.66 -1.21 7.07
N MET A 173 -7.70 -0.28 7.02
CA MET A 173 -7.67 0.89 7.91
C MET A 173 -8.90 1.77 7.74
N ILE A 174 -9.28 2.06 6.49
CA ILE A 174 -10.40 2.95 6.15
C ILE A 174 -11.73 2.35 6.59
N ASP A 175 -11.96 1.10 6.27
CA ASP A 175 -13.23 0.44 6.61
C ASP A 175 -13.43 0.30 8.12
N ASN A 176 -12.34 0.30 8.88
CA ASN A 176 -12.38 0.18 10.34
C ASN A 176 -12.09 1.52 11.07
N GLY A 177 -12.06 2.65 10.36
CA GLY A 177 -11.89 3.97 10.98
C GLY A 177 -10.53 4.19 11.66
N CYS A 178 -9.49 3.48 11.23
CA CYS A 178 -8.19 3.43 11.90
C CYS A 178 -7.18 4.48 11.40
N GLY A 179 -7.59 5.40 10.53
CA GLY A 179 -6.70 6.36 9.86
C GLY A 179 -6.16 5.84 8.54
N ILE A 180 -5.07 6.43 8.06
CA ILE A 180 -4.45 6.15 6.76
C ILE A 180 -2.96 5.89 6.97
N ILE A 181 -2.45 4.74 6.51
CA ILE A 181 -1.01 4.47 6.49
C ILE A 181 -0.39 5.21 5.32
N THR A 182 0.59 6.08 5.61
CA THR A 182 1.32 6.85 4.61
C THR A 182 2.75 7.13 5.06
N ILE A 183 3.73 6.99 4.18
CA ILE A 183 5.15 7.23 4.48
C ILE A 183 5.53 8.58 3.90
N SER A 184 5.78 9.57 4.76
CA SER A 184 6.23 10.90 4.31
C SER A 184 7.59 10.81 3.60
N GLN A 185 7.87 11.74 2.68
CA GLN A 185 9.12 11.71 1.92
C GLN A 185 10.38 11.77 2.81
N GLU A 186 10.34 12.53 3.85
CA GLU A 186 11.43 12.63 4.84
C GLU A 186 11.67 11.32 5.59
N ASN A 187 10.63 10.50 5.75
CA ASN A 187 10.68 9.21 6.42
C ASN A 187 11.06 8.04 5.48
N GLN A 188 11.02 8.23 4.16
CA GLN A 188 11.32 7.16 3.20
C GLN A 188 12.72 6.55 3.36
N PRO A 189 13.80 7.30 3.59
CA PRO A 189 15.12 6.70 3.80
C PRO A 189 15.16 5.74 4.99
N ILE A 190 14.56 6.12 6.12
CA ILE A 190 14.48 5.30 7.33
C ILE A 190 13.58 4.08 7.08
N PHE A 191 12.46 4.28 6.39
CA PHE A 191 11.57 3.18 6.00
C PHE A 191 12.30 2.12 5.17
N PHE A 192 13.06 2.53 4.15
CA PHE A 192 13.80 1.60 3.30
C PHE A 192 14.92 0.86 4.05
N GLU A 193 15.65 1.53 4.94
CA GLU A 193 16.65 0.88 5.78
C GLU A 193 16.02 -0.23 6.63
N LYS A 194 14.91 0.08 7.31
CA LYS A 194 14.17 -0.89 8.13
C LYS A 194 13.53 -2.00 7.30
N LEU A 195 13.03 -1.69 6.11
CA LEU A 195 12.42 -2.65 5.19
C LEU A 195 13.46 -3.67 4.67
N ILE A 196 14.67 -3.22 4.33
CA ILE A 196 15.78 -4.10 3.94
C ILE A 196 16.14 -5.04 5.09
N LYS A 197 16.30 -4.52 6.30
CA LYS A 197 16.55 -5.34 7.50
C LYS A 197 15.46 -6.39 7.70
N PHE A 198 14.19 -6.00 7.55
CA PHE A 198 13.07 -6.94 7.62
C PHE A 198 13.12 -8.00 6.51
N TYR A 199 13.46 -7.65 5.29
CA TYR A 199 13.63 -8.62 4.20
C TYR A 199 14.68 -9.67 4.54
N GLU A 200 15.80 -9.27 5.10
CA GLU A 200 16.92 -10.15 5.43
C GLU A 200 16.66 -11.04 6.64
N THR A 201 16.05 -10.49 7.69
CA THR A 201 15.87 -11.21 8.97
C THR A 201 14.54 -11.92 9.09
N GLY A 202 13.49 -11.44 8.43
CA GLY A 202 12.10 -11.85 8.64
C GLY A 202 11.45 -11.26 9.89
N ASP A 203 12.21 -10.53 10.73
CA ASP A 203 11.69 -9.88 11.93
C ASP A 203 11.15 -8.49 11.58
N ASN A 204 9.84 -8.32 11.75
CA ASN A 204 9.14 -7.08 11.43
C ASN A 204 8.90 -6.17 12.66
N ALA A 205 9.27 -6.57 13.86
CA ALA A 205 8.87 -5.91 15.11
C ALA A 205 9.27 -4.42 15.13
N ASP A 206 10.52 -4.13 14.79
CA ASP A 206 11.06 -2.76 14.74
C ASP A 206 10.38 -1.91 13.66
N LEU A 207 10.23 -2.45 12.44
CA LEU A 207 9.56 -1.74 11.34
C LEU A 207 8.07 -1.53 11.62
N LYS A 208 7.38 -2.53 12.14
CA LYS A 208 5.98 -2.47 12.54
C LYS A 208 5.73 -1.36 13.57
N GLN A 209 6.56 -1.32 14.62
CA GLN A 209 6.44 -0.28 15.65
C GLN A 209 6.72 1.11 15.07
N TRP A 210 7.76 1.25 14.26
CA TRP A 210 8.10 2.52 13.64
C TRP A 210 6.98 3.04 12.73
N ILE A 211 6.36 2.19 11.89
CA ILE A 211 5.20 2.57 11.06
C ILE A 211 4.05 3.05 11.94
N TYR A 212 3.75 2.33 13.02
CA TYR A 212 2.70 2.71 13.94
C TYR A 212 2.93 4.09 14.55
N ASP A 213 4.16 4.40 14.94
CA ASP A 213 4.49 5.67 15.61
C ASP A 213 4.51 6.87 14.66
N THR A 214 4.98 6.67 13.41
CA THR A 214 5.34 7.77 12.50
C THR A 214 4.50 7.89 11.23
N SER A 215 3.74 6.86 10.87
CA SER A 215 3.23 6.70 9.49
C SER A 215 1.72 6.46 9.42
N ILE A 216 0.96 6.85 10.44
CA ILE A 216 -0.50 6.79 10.43
C ILE A 216 -1.06 8.20 10.56
N ASP A 217 -1.74 8.66 9.52
CA ASP A 217 -2.45 9.92 9.43
C ASP A 217 -3.93 9.77 9.78
N GLY A 218 -4.54 10.81 10.32
CA GLY A 218 -5.95 10.83 10.69
C GLY A 218 -6.34 12.15 11.36
N ILE A 219 -7.54 12.22 11.89
CA ILE A 219 -8.03 13.36 12.65
C ILE A 219 -8.45 12.91 14.06
N GLU A 220 -8.09 13.72 15.06
CA GLU A 220 -8.67 13.59 16.39
C GLU A 220 -10.02 14.32 16.40
N LEU A 221 -11.09 13.60 16.71
CA LEU A 221 -12.39 14.22 16.93
C LEU A 221 -12.39 14.79 18.34
N SER A 222 -12.55 16.10 18.47
CA SER A 222 -12.79 16.73 19.77
C SER A 222 -14.07 16.11 20.35
N ASN A 223 -13.96 15.42 21.47
CA ASN A 223 -15.11 15.02 22.25
C ASN A 223 -15.79 16.31 22.77
N ASN A 224 -16.85 16.75 22.10
CA ASN A 224 -17.76 17.77 22.63
C ASN A 224 -18.69 17.15 23.69
#